data_cc38fd386cda0bcce8b61c2e753b5436
#
_entry.id   cc38fd386cda0bcce8b61c2e753b5436
#
_cell.length_a   1.000
_cell.length_b   1.000
_cell.length_c   1.000
_cell.angle_alpha   90.00
_cell.angle_beta   90.00
_cell.angle_gamma   90.00
#
_symmetry.space_group_name_H-M   'P 1'
#
loop_
_entity.id
_entity.type
_entity.pdbx_description
1 polymer ?
#
loop_
_entity_poly.entity_id
_entity_poly.type
_entity_poly.pdbx_seq_one_letter_code
_entity_poly.pdbx_strand_id
1 'polypeptide(L)'
;MTVAGIDARTGERTAVSCAETPAIDVALLCEAAAHAAVGWARTGRAQRARLLADVATALEARAGEIVATADAETALGVPRLTGELARTCFQLRFFAEVVCEGSYLEVTIDHADVSPMGPRPDLRRMLVPLGPVAVFGASNFPLAFSVPGGDTVSALAAGCPVVVKAHEAHPATSALCHDIMREVLPDGVISMVMGREAGIALVRDPHIRAVGFTGSVGGGRALADLAASRPEPIPFYGELGSVNAFAVTPAAAAARSGEIGRGLAESFTLGAGQFCTKPGLALVPAGAHGDALRDALLGTVKGRAFTLLTDKIREAYTDATHQAADRAADQAADRAADQAVDQGAGRPAGRTVAATVVEVKAAELTPDLLEEVFGPYLVLARYDSTAQLRAAVDMLPGALTATVHAESDDEIAAELARTLTARVGRLVWNGYPTGVSVGWAQHHGGPWPGTDTVFTSVGATAVRRFLRPVAWQSVPSHVLPEELRDEYDGAPRRVDGVLQLPNS
;
A
#
# COMPACT_ATOMS: atom_id res chain seq x y z
N MET A 1 -8.70 -9.94 26.47
CA MET A 1 -9.85 -9.42 25.70
C MET A 1 -10.05 -10.28 24.46
N THR A 2 -11.19 -10.20 23.82
CA THR A 2 -11.51 -11.02 22.64
C THR A 2 -11.78 -10.08 21.46
N VAL A 3 -11.09 -10.26 20.36
CA VAL A 3 -11.36 -9.57 19.10
C VAL A 3 -12.37 -10.40 18.32
N ALA A 4 -13.60 -9.92 18.20
CA ALA A 4 -14.65 -10.58 17.42
C ALA A 4 -14.70 -9.98 16.01
N GLY A 5 -14.84 -10.82 15.01
CA GLY A 5 -15.25 -10.36 13.69
C GLY A 5 -16.61 -9.66 13.78
N ILE A 6 -16.81 -8.67 12.94
CA ILE A 6 -18.09 -7.94 12.86
C ILE A 6 -18.55 -8.01 11.40
N ASP A 7 -19.76 -8.47 11.17
CA ASP A 7 -20.37 -8.38 9.85
C ASP A 7 -20.55 -6.90 9.48
N ALA A 8 -19.88 -6.46 8.44
CA ALA A 8 -19.89 -5.06 8.04
C ALA A 8 -21.26 -4.57 7.53
N ARG A 9 -22.16 -5.48 7.11
CA ARG A 9 -23.51 -5.15 6.63
C ARG A 9 -24.48 -4.91 7.80
N THR A 10 -24.39 -5.77 8.83
CA THR A 10 -25.34 -5.75 9.94
C THR A 10 -24.82 -5.05 11.19
N GLY A 11 -23.50 -4.96 11.34
CA GLY A 11 -22.83 -4.48 12.55
C GLY A 11 -22.85 -5.52 13.69
N GLU A 12 -23.32 -6.72 13.46
CA GLU A 12 -23.37 -7.80 14.44
C GLU A 12 -22.04 -8.55 14.54
N ARG A 13 -21.76 -9.11 15.70
CA ARG A 13 -20.58 -9.96 15.89
C ARG A 13 -20.73 -11.26 15.10
N THR A 14 -19.70 -11.63 14.35
CA THR A 14 -19.64 -12.95 13.72
C THR A 14 -19.39 -14.04 14.77
N ALA A 15 -19.66 -15.29 14.40
CA ALA A 15 -19.45 -16.44 15.29
C ALA A 15 -17.96 -16.67 15.65
N VAL A 16 -17.03 -16.16 14.85
CA VAL A 16 -15.59 -16.33 15.06
C VAL A 16 -15.05 -15.16 15.87
N SER A 17 -14.40 -15.48 16.97
CA SER A 17 -13.69 -14.52 17.80
C SER A 17 -12.26 -15.04 18.08
N CYS A 18 -11.28 -14.17 17.96
CA CYS A 18 -9.89 -14.45 18.29
C CYS A 18 -9.53 -13.85 19.66
N ALA A 19 -8.81 -14.59 20.49
CA ALA A 19 -8.29 -14.02 21.72
C ALA A 19 -7.22 -12.96 21.37
N GLU A 20 -7.18 -11.87 22.13
CA GLU A 20 -6.05 -10.95 22.07
C GLU A 20 -4.78 -11.67 22.55
N THR A 21 -3.68 -11.53 21.81
CA THR A 21 -2.42 -12.22 22.14
C THR A 21 -1.75 -11.54 23.33
N PRO A 22 -1.53 -12.21 24.44
CA PRO A 22 -0.81 -11.66 25.59
C PRO A 22 0.63 -11.29 25.23
N ALA A 23 1.20 -10.29 25.89
CA ALA A 23 2.58 -9.85 25.64
C ALA A 23 3.62 -10.97 25.79
N ILE A 24 3.41 -11.92 26.72
CA ILE A 24 4.30 -13.08 26.90
C ILE A 24 4.27 -13.99 25.66
N ASP A 25 3.12 -14.22 25.06
CA ASP A 25 3.00 -15.04 23.86
C ASP A 25 3.59 -14.31 22.64
N VAL A 26 3.45 -12.97 22.57
CA VAL A 26 4.14 -12.16 21.54
C VAL A 26 5.65 -12.38 21.63
N ALA A 27 6.24 -12.33 22.82
CA ALA A 27 7.66 -12.54 23.01
C ALA A 27 8.11 -13.95 22.59
N LEU A 28 7.34 -14.99 22.93
CA LEU A 28 7.63 -16.37 22.50
C LEU A 28 7.57 -16.54 20.99
N LEU A 29 6.60 -15.89 20.30
CA LEU A 29 6.50 -15.93 18.84
C LEU A 29 7.67 -15.19 18.18
N CYS A 30 8.10 -14.06 18.73
CA CYS A 30 9.26 -13.32 18.24
C CYS A 30 10.58 -14.11 18.42
N GLU A 31 10.75 -14.79 19.56
CA GLU A 31 11.87 -15.68 19.81
C GLU A 31 11.89 -16.86 18.82
N ALA A 32 10.73 -17.50 18.59
CA ALA A 32 10.60 -18.56 17.59
C ALA A 32 10.96 -18.08 16.18
N ALA A 33 10.52 -16.88 15.79
CA ALA A 33 10.89 -16.26 14.52
C ALA A 33 12.41 -15.98 14.45
N ALA A 34 13.04 -15.55 15.54
CA ALA A 34 14.48 -15.34 15.59
C ALA A 34 15.27 -16.65 15.42
N HIS A 35 14.82 -17.73 16.04
CA HIS A 35 15.40 -19.06 15.83
C HIS A 35 15.23 -19.54 14.38
N ALA A 36 14.05 -19.38 13.80
CA ALA A 36 13.77 -19.76 12.40
C ALA A 36 14.59 -18.93 11.40
N ALA A 37 14.95 -17.68 11.73
CA ALA A 37 15.62 -16.75 10.83
C ALA A 37 16.94 -17.32 10.27
N VAL A 38 17.71 -18.03 11.10
CA VAL A 38 18.99 -18.62 10.68
C VAL A 38 18.80 -19.68 9.60
N GLY A 39 17.82 -20.56 9.77
CA GLY A 39 17.48 -21.61 8.80
C GLY A 39 16.85 -21.03 7.54
N TRP A 40 15.91 -20.11 7.70
CA TRP A 40 15.19 -19.47 6.59
C TRP A 40 16.11 -18.63 5.69
N ALA A 41 17.03 -17.85 6.27
CA ALA A 41 18.03 -17.10 5.53
C ALA A 41 18.97 -17.99 4.69
N ARG A 42 19.24 -19.20 5.17
CA ARG A 42 20.07 -20.21 4.48
C ARG A 42 19.29 -21.07 3.50
N THR A 43 17.97 -21.01 3.48
CA THR A 43 17.14 -21.70 2.50
C THR A 43 17.48 -21.19 1.09
N GLY A 44 17.95 -22.08 0.23
CA GLY A 44 18.34 -21.74 -1.13
C GLY A 44 17.20 -21.07 -1.90
N ARG A 45 17.52 -20.13 -2.81
CA ARG A 45 16.55 -19.33 -3.56
C ARG A 45 15.49 -20.17 -4.25
N ALA A 46 15.87 -21.24 -4.96
CA ALA A 46 14.94 -22.12 -5.63
C ALA A 46 13.96 -22.83 -4.67
N GLN A 47 14.40 -23.22 -3.47
CA GLN A 47 13.53 -23.82 -2.47
C GLN A 47 12.58 -22.78 -1.86
N ARG A 48 13.06 -21.57 -1.56
CA ARG A 48 12.24 -20.48 -1.05
C ARG A 48 11.17 -20.08 -2.06
N ALA A 49 11.53 -20.01 -3.34
CA ALA A 49 10.59 -19.74 -4.43
C ALA A 49 9.50 -20.82 -4.54
N ARG A 50 9.87 -22.10 -4.45
CA ARG A 50 8.90 -23.19 -4.42
C ARG A 50 7.92 -23.05 -3.27
N LEU A 51 8.40 -22.81 -2.05
CA LEU A 51 7.54 -22.66 -0.87
C LEU A 51 6.56 -21.48 -1.02
N LEU A 52 6.98 -20.36 -1.61
CA LEU A 52 6.07 -19.25 -1.90
C LEU A 52 4.99 -19.63 -2.93
N ALA A 53 5.35 -20.40 -3.96
CA ALA A 53 4.39 -20.91 -4.95
C ALA A 53 3.43 -21.96 -4.34
N ASP A 54 3.93 -22.80 -3.45
CA ASP A 54 3.13 -23.80 -2.73
C ASP A 54 2.10 -23.12 -1.80
N VAL A 55 2.48 -22.03 -1.13
CA VAL A 55 1.54 -21.20 -0.36
C VAL A 55 0.42 -20.67 -1.26
N ALA A 56 0.74 -20.16 -2.45
CA ALA A 56 -0.28 -19.70 -3.39
C ALA A 56 -1.25 -20.82 -3.77
N THR A 57 -0.73 -22.03 -4.02
CA THR A 57 -1.54 -23.20 -4.36
C THR A 57 -2.43 -23.64 -3.20
N ALA A 58 -1.92 -23.60 -1.97
CA ALA A 58 -2.69 -23.94 -0.78
C ALA A 58 -3.84 -22.95 -0.52
N LEU A 59 -3.61 -21.63 -0.73
CA LEU A 59 -4.64 -20.60 -0.64
C LEU A 59 -5.71 -20.80 -1.73
N GLU A 60 -5.32 -21.09 -2.97
CA GLU A 60 -6.25 -21.36 -4.08
C GLU A 60 -7.11 -22.60 -3.81
N ALA A 61 -6.55 -23.62 -3.21
CA ALA A 61 -7.28 -24.85 -2.87
C ALA A 61 -8.43 -24.59 -1.86
N ARG A 62 -8.34 -23.53 -1.05
CA ARG A 62 -9.38 -23.12 -0.09
C ARG A 62 -10.07 -21.82 -0.47
N ALA A 63 -10.05 -21.44 -1.76
CA ALA A 63 -10.55 -20.13 -2.24
C ALA A 63 -11.99 -19.86 -1.83
N GLY A 64 -12.89 -20.81 -1.94
CA GLY A 64 -14.31 -20.65 -1.57
C GLY A 64 -14.50 -20.30 -0.10
N GLU A 65 -13.77 -20.96 0.78
CA GLU A 65 -13.81 -20.70 2.23
C GLU A 65 -13.23 -19.34 2.59
N ILE A 66 -12.05 -19.01 2.03
CA ILE A 66 -11.40 -17.71 2.25
C ILE A 66 -12.32 -16.56 1.81
N VAL A 67 -12.87 -16.64 0.61
CA VAL A 67 -13.73 -15.59 0.04
C VAL A 67 -15.01 -15.43 0.85
N ALA A 68 -15.65 -16.54 1.26
CA ALA A 68 -16.85 -16.50 2.07
C ALA A 68 -16.62 -15.89 3.47
N THR A 69 -15.51 -16.29 4.12
CA THR A 69 -15.12 -15.74 5.42
C THR A 69 -14.81 -14.24 5.33
N ALA A 70 -14.04 -13.84 4.32
CA ALA A 70 -13.69 -12.44 4.10
C ALA A 70 -14.92 -11.57 3.76
N ASP A 71 -15.88 -12.10 2.98
CA ASP A 71 -17.10 -11.37 2.64
C ASP A 71 -18.02 -11.19 3.84
N ALA A 72 -18.09 -12.18 4.73
CA ALA A 72 -18.86 -12.08 5.97
C ALA A 72 -18.31 -10.97 6.88
N GLU A 73 -17.00 -10.81 6.98
CA GLU A 73 -16.36 -9.80 7.84
C GLU A 73 -16.31 -8.41 7.21
N THR A 74 -16.19 -8.31 5.88
CA THR A 74 -15.86 -7.03 5.21
C THR A 74 -16.97 -6.45 4.33
N ALA A 75 -17.95 -7.27 3.91
CA ALA A 75 -18.98 -6.90 2.93
C ALA A 75 -18.42 -6.36 1.59
N LEU A 76 -17.19 -6.73 1.23
CA LEU A 76 -16.52 -6.25 0.00
C LEU A 76 -17.09 -6.89 -1.27
N GLY A 77 -17.82 -7.98 -1.12
CA GLY A 77 -18.45 -8.71 -2.20
C GLY A 77 -17.58 -9.81 -2.80
N VAL A 78 -18.22 -10.95 -3.09
CA VAL A 78 -17.54 -12.14 -3.62
C VAL A 78 -16.71 -11.86 -4.87
N PRO A 79 -17.18 -11.09 -5.89
CA PRO A 79 -16.38 -10.84 -7.09
C PRO A 79 -15.08 -10.10 -6.79
N ARG A 80 -15.11 -9.08 -5.92
CA ARG A 80 -13.92 -8.34 -5.52
C ARG A 80 -12.94 -9.22 -4.75
N LEU A 81 -13.42 -9.98 -3.76
CA LEU A 81 -12.57 -10.84 -2.94
C LEU A 81 -11.96 -11.99 -3.73
N THR A 82 -12.68 -12.55 -4.70
CA THR A 82 -12.13 -13.53 -5.65
C THR A 82 -10.97 -12.93 -6.47
N GLY A 83 -11.16 -11.71 -6.98
CA GLY A 83 -10.10 -10.98 -7.68
C GLY A 83 -8.91 -10.63 -6.77
N GLU A 84 -9.18 -10.28 -5.50
CA GLU A 84 -8.14 -9.99 -4.52
C GLU A 84 -7.33 -11.25 -4.15
N LEU A 85 -7.99 -12.39 -3.98
CA LEU A 85 -7.30 -13.67 -3.75
C LEU A 85 -6.42 -14.06 -4.94
N ALA A 86 -6.95 -13.95 -6.16
CA ALA A 86 -6.18 -14.21 -7.37
C ALA A 86 -4.94 -13.31 -7.47
N ARG A 87 -5.08 -12.01 -7.16
CA ARG A 87 -3.97 -11.08 -7.07
C ARG A 87 -2.96 -11.47 -5.99
N THR A 88 -3.41 -11.94 -4.84
CA THR A 88 -2.55 -12.38 -3.73
C THR A 88 -1.73 -13.60 -4.13
N CYS A 89 -2.35 -14.61 -4.74
CA CYS A 89 -1.68 -15.80 -5.26
C CYS A 89 -0.72 -15.48 -6.41
N PHE A 90 -1.10 -14.56 -7.30
CA PHE A 90 -0.20 -14.04 -8.32
C PHE A 90 1.04 -13.38 -7.70
N GLN A 91 0.87 -12.55 -6.68
CA GLN A 91 1.96 -11.86 -6.01
C GLN A 91 2.94 -12.83 -5.31
N LEU A 92 2.45 -13.92 -4.71
CA LEU A 92 3.28 -14.99 -4.16
C LEU A 92 4.17 -15.62 -5.24
N ARG A 93 3.60 -15.96 -6.39
CA ARG A 93 4.34 -16.52 -7.55
C ARG A 93 5.30 -15.51 -8.16
N PHE A 94 4.89 -14.25 -8.25
CA PHE A 94 5.74 -13.17 -8.73
C PHE A 94 6.99 -12.99 -7.84
N PHE A 95 6.85 -13.03 -6.51
CA PHE A 95 8.03 -12.99 -5.63
C PHE A 95 8.85 -14.28 -5.70
N ALA A 96 8.26 -15.43 -6.02
CA ALA A 96 9.02 -16.65 -6.34
C ALA A 96 9.91 -16.42 -7.58
N GLU A 97 9.39 -15.76 -8.63
CA GLU A 97 10.17 -15.38 -9.81
C GLU A 97 11.29 -14.39 -9.45
N VAL A 98 11.00 -13.34 -8.66
CA VAL A 98 11.98 -12.36 -8.19
C VAL A 98 13.11 -13.03 -7.41
N VAL A 99 12.78 -13.99 -6.55
CA VAL A 99 13.78 -14.75 -5.78
C VAL A 99 14.64 -15.60 -6.69
N CYS A 100 14.06 -16.27 -7.69
CA CYS A 100 14.81 -17.08 -8.67
C CYS A 100 15.71 -16.20 -9.54
N GLU A 101 15.23 -15.05 -10.00
CA GLU A 101 16.01 -14.12 -10.84
C GLU A 101 17.24 -13.59 -10.11
N GLY A 102 17.13 -13.18 -8.85
CA GLY A 102 18.25 -12.94 -7.94
C GLY A 102 18.91 -11.57 -8.03
N SER A 103 18.51 -10.67 -8.92
CA SER A 103 19.09 -9.30 -9.03
C SER A 103 18.93 -8.48 -7.75
N TYR A 104 17.90 -8.79 -6.95
CA TYR A 104 17.64 -8.13 -5.66
C TYR A 104 18.79 -8.29 -4.65
N LEU A 105 19.68 -9.29 -4.83
CA LEU A 105 20.87 -9.50 -4.00
C LEU A 105 21.94 -8.44 -4.23
N GLU A 106 21.93 -7.74 -5.37
CA GLU A 106 22.90 -6.71 -5.74
C GLU A 106 24.35 -7.17 -5.60
N VAL A 107 24.65 -8.40 -6.02
CA VAL A 107 25.98 -9.00 -5.93
C VAL A 107 27.00 -8.17 -6.68
N THR A 108 28.05 -7.73 -5.97
CA THR A 108 29.13 -6.92 -6.53
C THR A 108 30.48 -7.46 -6.03
N ILE A 109 31.40 -7.68 -6.93
CA ILE A 109 32.75 -8.23 -6.68
C ILE A 109 33.76 -7.28 -7.33
N ASP A 110 34.70 -6.79 -6.55
CA ASP A 110 35.88 -6.08 -7.00
C ASP A 110 37.11 -6.88 -6.54
N HIS A 111 37.76 -7.56 -7.47
CA HIS A 111 38.99 -8.30 -7.15
C HIS A 111 40.12 -7.34 -6.72
N ALA A 112 41.12 -7.91 -6.00
CA ALA A 112 42.29 -7.15 -5.60
C ALA A 112 43.00 -6.58 -6.84
N ASP A 113 43.33 -5.30 -6.79
CA ASP A 113 43.95 -4.59 -7.90
C ASP A 113 44.77 -3.38 -7.40
N VAL A 114 45.50 -2.71 -8.29
CA VAL A 114 46.17 -1.45 -8.00
C VAL A 114 45.39 -0.29 -8.58
N SER A 115 44.87 0.57 -7.70
CA SER A 115 44.16 1.79 -8.08
C SER A 115 45.04 3.03 -8.04
N PRO A 116 44.62 4.16 -8.60
CA PRO A 116 45.34 5.44 -8.45
C PRO A 116 45.54 5.88 -7.00
N MET A 117 44.76 5.32 -6.07
CA MET A 117 44.88 5.60 -4.63
C MET A 117 45.76 4.57 -3.90
N GLY A 118 46.36 3.62 -4.61
CA GLY A 118 47.12 2.52 -4.05
C GLY A 118 46.47 1.15 -4.19
N PRO A 119 47.04 0.11 -3.55
CA PRO A 119 46.45 -1.24 -3.61
C PRO A 119 45.04 -1.29 -3.09
N ARG A 120 44.14 -1.86 -3.88
CA ARG A 120 42.77 -2.17 -3.51
C ARG A 120 42.67 -3.65 -3.08
N PRO A 121 42.14 -3.96 -1.88
CA PRO A 121 41.92 -5.34 -1.49
C PRO A 121 40.76 -5.98 -2.28
N ASP A 122 40.60 -7.30 -2.24
CA ASP A 122 39.40 -7.97 -2.71
C ASP A 122 38.19 -7.51 -1.86
N LEU A 123 37.16 -7.00 -2.52
CA LEU A 123 35.93 -6.49 -1.90
C LEU A 123 34.72 -7.16 -2.55
N ARG A 124 33.87 -7.78 -1.74
CA ARG A 124 32.64 -8.43 -2.23
C ARG A 124 31.47 -7.92 -1.41
N ARG A 125 30.35 -7.60 -2.05
CA ARG A 125 29.16 -7.04 -1.40
C ARG A 125 27.90 -7.70 -1.92
N MET A 126 26.96 -8.00 -1.03
CA MET A 126 25.59 -8.34 -1.39
C MET A 126 24.60 -7.90 -0.31
N LEU A 127 23.32 -7.95 -0.62
CA LEU A 127 22.24 -7.74 0.34
C LEU A 127 21.94 -9.05 1.07
N VAL A 128 21.75 -8.95 2.38
CA VAL A 128 21.39 -10.08 3.26
C VAL A 128 20.12 -9.76 4.06
N PRO A 129 19.34 -10.78 4.51
CA PRO A 129 18.13 -10.57 5.31
C PRO A 129 18.40 -9.79 6.60
N LEU A 130 17.45 -8.93 6.99
CA LEU A 130 17.50 -8.19 8.25
C LEU A 130 17.27 -9.11 9.47
N GLY A 131 16.43 -10.11 9.35
CA GLY A 131 15.92 -10.95 10.43
C GLY A 131 14.40 -10.85 10.55
N PRO A 132 13.79 -11.22 11.69
CA PRO A 132 12.33 -11.21 11.84
C PRO A 132 11.70 -9.85 11.61
N VAL A 133 10.58 -9.83 10.88
CA VAL A 133 9.83 -8.64 10.49
C VAL A 133 8.46 -8.65 11.13
N ALA A 134 8.06 -7.53 11.74
CA ALA A 134 6.68 -7.28 12.12
C ALA A 134 5.89 -6.73 10.93
N VAL A 135 4.76 -7.32 10.60
CA VAL A 135 3.87 -6.84 9.53
C VAL A 135 2.51 -6.50 10.10
N PHE A 136 1.99 -5.32 9.77
CA PHE A 136 0.67 -4.86 10.20
C PHE A 136 -0.30 -4.89 9.03
N GLY A 137 -1.30 -5.76 9.11
CA GLY A 137 -2.31 -5.91 8.07
C GLY A 137 -3.23 -4.70 7.94
N ALA A 138 -3.63 -4.38 6.71
CA ALA A 138 -4.59 -3.31 6.41
C ALA A 138 -6.05 -3.78 6.54
N SER A 139 -6.97 -2.86 6.80
CA SER A 139 -8.40 -3.17 6.94
C SER A 139 -9.10 -3.46 5.62
N ASN A 140 -8.74 -2.72 4.57
CA ASN A 140 -9.48 -2.63 3.29
C ASN A 140 -9.06 -3.68 2.25
N PHE A 141 -7.99 -4.43 2.53
CA PHE A 141 -7.50 -5.54 1.71
C PHE A 141 -7.18 -6.74 2.61
N PRO A 142 -8.20 -7.54 2.98
CA PRO A 142 -8.05 -8.64 3.93
C PRO A 142 -7.09 -9.76 3.47
N LEU A 143 -6.74 -9.78 2.20
CA LEU A 143 -5.83 -10.76 1.60
C LEU A 143 -4.54 -10.09 1.08
N ALA A 144 -4.65 -9.15 0.13
CA ALA A 144 -3.53 -8.62 -0.61
C ALA A 144 -2.58 -7.72 0.21
N PHE A 145 -3.06 -7.13 1.32
CA PHE A 145 -2.29 -6.29 2.24
C PHE A 145 -2.52 -6.70 3.71
N SER A 146 -2.76 -7.98 3.95
CA SER A 146 -2.92 -8.58 5.27
C SER A 146 -1.97 -9.78 5.44
N VAL A 147 -2.42 -10.86 6.10
CA VAL A 147 -1.57 -12.01 6.43
C VAL A 147 -0.84 -12.60 5.21
N PRO A 148 -1.50 -12.93 4.08
CA PRO A 148 -0.81 -13.41 2.88
C PRO A 148 -0.38 -12.27 1.94
N GLY A 149 -0.36 -11.04 2.43
CA GLY A 149 -0.19 -9.84 1.62
C GLY A 149 1.25 -9.47 1.28
N GLY A 150 1.40 -8.34 0.57
CA GLY A 150 2.65 -7.90 -0.04
C GLY A 150 3.82 -7.76 0.92
N ASP A 151 3.60 -7.20 2.10
CA ASP A 151 4.67 -7.02 3.10
C ASP A 151 5.16 -8.36 3.64
N THR A 152 4.23 -9.27 3.97
CA THR A 152 4.56 -10.63 4.40
C THR A 152 5.36 -11.36 3.33
N VAL A 153 4.86 -11.36 2.09
CA VAL A 153 5.47 -12.14 1.00
C VAL A 153 6.84 -11.57 0.61
N SER A 154 6.99 -10.25 0.55
CA SER A 154 8.28 -9.62 0.24
C SER A 154 9.31 -9.82 1.35
N ALA A 155 8.91 -9.86 2.64
CA ALA A 155 9.78 -10.21 3.75
C ALA A 155 10.21 -11.68 3.70
N LEU A 156 9.27 -12.62 3.46
CA LEU A 156 9.58 -14.03 3.26
C LEU A 156 10.52 -14.24 2.07
N ALA A 157 10.29 -13.55 0.95
CA ALA A 157 11.14 -13.57 -0.23
C ALA A 157 12.56 -13.07 0.07
N ALA A 158 12.69 -12.04 0.89
CA ALA A 158 13.98 -11.54 1.38
C ALA A 158 14.74 -12.56 2.25
N GLY A 159 14.06 -13.58 2.80
CA GLY A 159 14.65 -14.53 3.75
C GLY A 159 14.40 -14.13 5.22
N CYS A 160 13.42 -13.29 5.49
CA CYS A 160 13.02 -12.85 6.81
C CYS A 160 11.78 -13.59 7.29
N PRO A 161 11.76 -14.25 8.45
CA PRO A 161 10.53 -14.69 9.10
C PRO A 161 9.64 -13.51 9.45
N VAL A 162 8.34 -13.76 9.53
CA VAL A 162 7.33 -12.70 9.73
C VAL A 162 6.44 -13.02 10.92
N VAL A 163 6.21 -12.02 11.78
CA VAL A 163 5.14 -12.03 12.77
C VAL A 163 4.10 -10.98 12.33
N VAL A 164 2.91 -11.45 11.91
CA VAL A 164 1.85 -10.57 11.39
C VAL A 164 0.94 -10.14 12.52
N LYS A 165 0.77 -8.85 12.73
CA LYS A 165 -0.33 -8.31 13.52
C LYS A 165 -1.57 -8.24 12.63
N ALA A 166 -2.51 -9.16 12.81
CA ALA A 166 -3.76 -9.23 12.06
C ALA A 166 -4.64 -8.01 12.35
N HIS A 167 -5.39 -7.56 11.34
CA HIS A 167 -6.29 -6.43 11.50
C HIS A 167 -7.61 -6.86 12.14
N GLU A 168 -8.13 -6.06 13.07
CA GLU A 168 -9.34 -6.34 13.84
C GLU A 168 -10.64 -6.37 13.00
N ALA A 169 -10.59 -5.82 11.77
CA ALA A 169 -11.74 -5.81 10.87
C ALA A 169 -12.05 -7.17 10.24
N HIS A 170 -11.07 -8.11 10.22
CA HIS A 170 -11.20 -9.41 9.59
C HIS A 170 -10.36 -10.51 10.28
N PRO A 171 -10.62 -10.75 11.59
CA PRO A 171 -9.82 -11.69 12.39
C PRO A 171 -9.93 -13.14 11.93
N ALA A 172 -11.12 -13.59 11.51
CA ALA A 172 -11.33 -14.95 11.03
C ALA A 172 -10.63 -15.22 9.70
N THR A 173 -10.70 -14.27 8.77
CA THR A 173 -9.96 -14.33 7.49
C THR A 173 -8.47 -14.41 7.74
N SER A 174 -7.95 -13.59 8.66
CA SER A 174 -6.55 -13.57 9.03
C SER A 174 -6.09 -14.91 9.62
N ALA A 175 -6.87 -15.48 10.54
CA ALA A 175 -6.59 -16.77 11.17
C ALA A 175 -6.56 -17.89 10.12
N LEU A 176 -7.58 -17.94 9.25
CA LEU A 176 -7.68 -18.93 8.19
C LEU A 176 -6.48 -18.89 7.23
N CYS A 177 -6.11 -17.69 6.77
CA CYS A 177 -4.95 -17.55 5.89
C CYS A 177 -3.63 -17.92 6.61
N HIS A 178 -3.48 -17.55 7.88
CA HIS A 178 -2.31 -17.90 8.68
C HIS A 178 -2.17 -19.43 8.82
N ASP A 179 -3.26 -20.13 9.14
CA ASP A 179 -3.23 -21.58 9.31
C ASP A 179 -2.85 -22.29 8.00
N ILE A 180 -3.40 -21.85 6.85
CA ILE A 180 -3.03 -22.37 5.54
C ILE A 180 -1.53 -22.15 5.26
N MET A 181 -1.00 -20.97 5.56
CA MET A 181 0.42 -20.67 5.32
C MET A 181 1.34 -21.48 6.23
N ARG A 182 0.93 -21.73 7.49
CA ARG A 182 1.69 -22.57 8.43
C ARG A 182 1.78 -24.02 8.03
N GLU A 183 0.80 -24.57 7.31
CA GLU A 183 0.83 -25.93 6.79
C GLU A 183 1.94 -26.14 5.73
N VAL A 184 2.37 -25.04 5.07
CA VAL A 184 3.35 -25.07 3.98
C VAL A 184 4.74 -24.60 4.42
N LEU A 185 4.80 -23.56 5.23
CA LEU A 185 6.06 -22.94 5.64
C LEU A 185 6.66 -23.62 6.86
N PRO A 186 8.00 -23.64 7.00
CA PRO A 186 8.65 -24.20 8.18
C PRO A 186 8.21 -23.47 9.47
N ASP A 187 8.27 -24.19 10.60
CA ASP A 187 7.92 -23.66 11.91
C ASP A 187 8.69 -22.37 12.23
N GLY A 188 7.98 -21.38 12.77
CA GLY A 188 8.53 -20.08 13.15
C GLY A 188 8.78 -19.11 11.98
N VAL A 189 8.61 -19.54 10.71
CA VAL A 189 8.78 -18.65 9.54
C VAL A 189 7.62 -17.68 9.39
N ILE A 190 6.40 -18.09 9.77
CA ILE A 190 5.25 -17.23 9.88
C ILE A 190 4.54 -17.42 11.21
N SER A 191 4.17 -16.31 11.84
CA SER A 191 3.37 -16.30 13.07
C SER A 191 2.39 -15.13 13.01
N MET A 192 1.35 -15.17 13.85
CA MET A 192 0.32 -14.14 13.88
C MET A 192 0.01 -13.73 15.32
N VAL A 193 -0.18 -12.44 15.54
CA VAL A 193 -0.69 -11.87 16.80
C VAL A 193 -1.95 -11.05 16.55
N MET A 194 -2.81 -10.93 17.55
CA MET A 194 -4.08 -10.24 17.51
C MET A 194 -4.17 -9.22 18.63
N GLY A 195 -4.71 -8.04 18.33
CA GLY A 195 -4.97 -6.98 19.30
C GLY A 195 -3.99 -5.82 19.25
N ARG A 196 -4.43 -4.67 19.78
CA ARG A 196 -3.65 -3.43 19.75
C ARG A 196 -2.40 -3.51 20.62
N GLU A 197 -2.56 -4.01 21.85
CA GLU A 197 -1.44 -4.10 22.81
C GLU A 197 -0.40 -5.13 22.33
N ALA A 198 -0.85 -6.20 21.67
CA ALA A 198 0.03 -7.15 21.01
C ALA A 198 0.86 -6.50 19.91
N GLY A 199 0.26 -5.59 19.11
CA GLY A 199 0.99 -4.82 18.10
C GLY A 199 2.07 -3.92 18.69
N ILE A 200 1.79 -3.26 19.81
CA ILE A 200 2.77 -2.44 20.54
C ILE A 200 3.90 -3.31 21.10
N ALA A 201 3.55 -4.44 21.73
CA ALA A 201 4.52 -5.39 22.25
C ALA A 201 5.42 -5.94 21.13
N LEU A 202 4.84 -6.26 19.97
CA LEU A 202 5.54 -6.75 18.78
C LEU A 202 6.62 -5.77 18.30
N VAL A 203 6.28 -4.46 18.15
CA VAL A 203 7.27 -3.45 17.72
C VAL A 203 8.38 -3.26 18.77
N ARG A 204 8.07 -3.42 20.06
CA ARG A 204 9.05 -3.31 21.17
C ARG A 204 9.96 -4.50 21.32
N ASP A 205 9.57 -5.66 20.78
CA ASP A 205 10.31 -6.90 20.99
C ASP A 205 11.74 -6.83 20.39
N PRO A 206 12.79 -7.19 21.13
CA PRO A 206 14.18 -7.04 20.69
C PRO A 206 14.55 -7.93 19.51
N HIS A 207 13.81 -9.02 19.24
CA HIS A 207 14.07 -9.91 18.11
C HIS A 207 13.57 -9.33 16.77
N ILE A 208 12.62 -8.41 16.78
CA ILE A 208 12.11 -7.77 15.56
C ILE A 208 13.14 -6.80 15.00
N ARG A 209 13.39 -6.88 13.69
CA ARG A 209 14.42 -6.13 12.98
C ARG A 209 13.91 -5.11 11.97
N ALA A 210 12.63 -5.17 11.62
CA ALA A 210 11.96 -4.17 10.79
C ALA A 210 10.45 -4.23 10.99
N VAL A 211 9.75 -3.18 10.60
CA VAL A 211 8.29 -3.10 10.61
C VAL A 211 7.80 -2.75 9.21
N GLY A 212 6.85 -3.52 8.67
CA GLY A 212 6.01 -3.18 7.51
C GLY A 212 4.61 -2.78 8.00
N PHE A 213 4.11 -1.64 7.56
CA PHE A 213 2.83 -1.10 7.99
C PHE A 213 2.04 -0.52 6.82
N THR A 214 0.75 -0.83 6.76
CA THR A 214 -0.20 -0.14 5.87
C THR A 214 -1.38 0.33 6.68
N GLY A 215 -1.65 1.65 6.68
CA GLY A 215 -2.76 2.20 7.46
C GLY A 215 -2.76 3.72 7.55
N SER A 216 -3.46 4.28 8.55
CA SER A 216 -3.60 5.72 8.72
C SER A 216 -2.27 6.40 9.10
N VAL A 217 -2.11 7.67 8.69
CA VAL A 217 -0.94 8.51 9.04
C VAL A 217 -0.69 8.55 10.56
N GLY A 218 -1.75 8.74 11.36
CA GLY A 218 -1.62 8.78 12.82
C GLY A 218 -1.16 7.45 13.44
N GLY A 219 -1.69 6.33 12.93
CA GLY A 219 -1.29 4.99 13.39
C GLY A 219 0.15 4.67 12.99
N GLY A 220 0.51 4.96 11.74
CA GLY A 220 1.87 4.75 11.23
C GLY A 220 2.89 5.60 11.97
N ARG A 221 2.58 6.89 12.20
CA ARG A 221 3.47 7.78 12.94
C ARG A 221 3.76 7.27 14.36
N ALA A 222 2.71 6.85 15.07
CA ALA A 222 2.87 6.33 16.43
C ALA A 222 3.76 5.07 16.49
N LEU A 223 3.64 4.16 15.50
CA LEU A 223 4.48 2.96 15.42
C LEU A 223 5.90 3.28 14.94
N ALA A 224 6.07 4.23 14.02
CA ALA A 224 7.38 4.71 13.58
C ALA A 224 8.16 5.35 14.75
N ASP A 225 7.51 6.21 15.53
CA ASP A 225 8.10 6.82 16.74
C ASP A 225 8.47 5.73 17.78
N LEU A 226 7.62 4.70 17.92
CA LEU A 226 7.91 3.57 18.80
C LEU A 226 9.13 2.77 18.31
N ALA A 227 9.22 2.46 17.01
CA ALA A 227 10.36 1.76 16.41
C ALA A 227 11.66 2.55 16.55
N ALA A 228 11.61 3.86 16.37
CA ALA A 228 12.76 4.76 16.53
C ALA A 228 13.21 4.93 18.00
N SER A 229 12.29 4.86 18.96
CA SER A 229 12.57 5.04 20.39
C SER A 229 13.11 3.80 21.10
N ARG A 230 13.26 2.67 20.42
CA ARG A 230 13.84 1.44 20.99
C ARG A 230 15.32 1.66 21.37
N PRO A 231 15.87 0.90 22.33
CA PRO A 231 17.31 0.88 22.62
C PRO A 231 18.17 0.58 21.37
N GLU A 232 17.67 -0.34 20.50
CA GLU A 232 18.17 -0.57 19.16
C GLU A 232 17.07 -0.16 18.16
N PRO A 233 17.12 1.06 17.57
CA PRO A 233 16.15 1.51 16.59
C PRO A 233 16.11 0.57 15.38
N ILE A 234 14.90 0.37 14.83
CA ILE A 234 14.69 -0.48 13.66
C ILE A 234 14.02 0.30 12.54
N PRO A 235 14.24 -0.08 11.27
CA PRO A 235 13.52 0.48 10.15
C PRO A 235 12.00 0.28 10.27
N PHE A 236 11.29 1.33 9.95
CA PHE A 236 9.84 1.31 9.76
C PHE A 236 9.54 1.62 8.29
N TYR A 237 8.64 0.89 7.67
CA TYR A 237 8.25 1.03 6.26
C TYR A 237 6.73 1.16 6.20
N GLY A 238 6.27 2.42 6.23
CA GLY A 238 4.86 2.77 6.28
C GLY A 238 4.30 3.17 4.92
N GLU A 239 3.22 2.52 4.49
CA GLU A 239 2.29 3.05 3.51
C GLU A 239 1.13 3.71 4.27
N LEU A 240 0.96 5.01 4.07
CA LEU A 240 0.11 5.84 4.92
C LEU A 240 -1.04 6.48 4.11
N GLY A 241 -1.62 7.57 4.62
CA GLY A 241 -2.71 8.29 3.97
C GLY A 241 -2.28 9.08 2.73
N SER A 242 -3.14 9.18 1.73
CA SER A 242 -2.85 9.86 0.48
C SER A 242 -4.08 10.53 -0.13
N VAL A 243 -3.93 11.80 -0.55
CA VAL A 243 -4.94 12.57 -1.29
C VAL A 243 -4.68 12.51 -2.79
N ASN A 244 -4.61 11.53 -3.44
CA ASN A 244 -4.23 11.39 -4.84
C ASN A 244 -4.93 12.40 -5.76
N ALA A 245 -4.16 13.31 -6.33
CA ALA A 245 -4.69 14.35 -7.20
C ALA A 245 -5.01 13.83 -8.60
N PHE A 246 -6.10 14.37 -9.18
CA PHE A 246 -6.59 14.06 -10.52
C PHE A 246 -6.74 15.37 -11.30
N ALA A 247 -5.78 15.69 -12.14
CA ALA A 247 -5.77 16.95 -12.91
C ALA A 247 -6.31 16.72 -14.32
N VAL A 248 -7.26 17.53 -14.73
CA VAL A 248 -7.84 17.50 -16.08
C VAL A 248 -7.52 18.82 -16.76
N THR A 249 -6.82 18.78 -17.90
CA THR A 249 -6.51 19.98 -18.69
C THR A 249 -7.74 20.51 -19.43
N PRO A 250 -7.74 21.78 -19.86
CA PRO A 250 -8.84 22.33 -20.64
C PRO A 250 -9.10 21.56 -21.94
N ALA A 251 -8.04 21.12 -22.62
CA ALA A 251 -8.15 20.35 -23.87
C ALA A 251 -8.81 18.98 -23.63
N ALA A 252 -8.38 18.24 -22.59
CA ALA A 252 -8.99 16.96 -22.24
C ALA A 252 -10.46 17.11 -21.80
N ALA A 253 -10.79 18.16 -21.04
CA ALA A 253 -12.17 18.45 -20.68
C ALA A 253 -13.03 18.75 -21.91
N ALA A 254 -12.52 19.52 -22.87
CA ALA A 254 -13.23 19.81 -24.11
C ALA A 254 -13.49 18.55 -24.96
N ALA A 255 -12.49 17.66 -25.04
CA ALA A 255 -12.57 16.45 -25.85
C ALA A 255 -13.39 15.32 -25.22
N ARG A 256 -13.27 15.11 -23.90
CA ARG A 256 -13.73 13.86 -23.24
C ARG A 256 -14.42 14.08 -21.89
N SER A 257 -15.06 15.24 -21.64
CA SER A 257 -15.68 15.59 -20.35
C SER A 257 -16.58 14.49 -19.77
N GLY A 258 -17.49 13.96 -20.59
CA GLY A 258 -18.43 12.92 -20.14
C GLY A 258 -17.76 11.58 -19.82
N GLU A 259 -16.73 11.19 -20.58
CA GLU A 259 -15.93 9.98 -20.30
C GLU A 259 -15.15 10.13 -19.00
N ILE A 260 -14.41 11.24 -18.86
CA ILE A 260 -13.57 11.51 -17.69
C ILE A 260 -14.43 11.62 -16.44
N GLY A 261 -15.60 12.30 -16.50
CA GLY A 261 -16.50 12.41 -15.36
C GLY A 261 -17.04 11.07 -14.88
N ARG A 262 -17.48 10.20 -15.79
CA ARG A 262 -17.94 8.85 -15.43
C ARG A 262 -16.82 7.98 -14.86
N GLY A 263 -15.66 7.97 -15.51
CA GLY A 263 -14.51 7.19 -15.02
C GLY A 263 -13.97 7.67 -13.68
N LEU A 264 -13.96 8.99 -13.43
CA LEU A 264 -13.62 9.55 -12.13
C LEU A 264 -14.62 9.10 -11.06
N ALA A 265 -15.93 9.10 -11.36
CA ALA A 265 -16.98 8.63 -10.47
C ALA A 265 -16.76 7.16 -10.08
N GLU A 266 -16.52 6.28 -11.04
CA GLU A 266 -16.23 4.87 -10.80
C GLU A 266 -14.94 4.69 -9.99
N SER A 267 -13.89 5.47 -10.30
CA SER A 267 -12.60 5.39 -9.63
C SER A 267 -12.66 5.80 -8.16
N PHE A 268 -13.28 6.95 -7.83
CA PHE A 268 -13.30 7.40 -6.42
C PHE A 268 -14.31 6.64 -5.56
N THR A 269 -15.27 5.93 -6.17
CA THR A 269 -16.26 5.12 -5.43
C THR A 269 -15.93 3.63 -5.40
N LEU A 270 -14.91 3.18 -6.12
CA LEU A 270 -14.51 1.76 -6.13
C LEU A 270 -14.21 1.27 -4.71
N GLY A 271 -14.81 0.12 -4.32
CA GLY A 271 -14.68 -0.42 -2.98
C GLY A 271 -15.17 0.55 -1.89
N ALA A 272 -16.25 1.28 -2.15
CA ALA A 272 -16.77 2.33 -1.28
C ALA A 272 -15.76 3.46 -1.02
N GLY A 273 -14.88 3.75 -1.98
CA GLY A 273 -13.83 4.76 -1.84
C GLY A 273 -12.74 4.40 -0.81
N GLN A 274 -12.65 3.15 -0.39
CA GLN A 274 -11.70 2.69 0.62
C GLN A 274 -10.43 2.09 -0.03
N PHE A 275 -9.81 2.86 -0.92
CA PHE A 275 -8.54 2.54 -1.57
C PHE A 275 -7.50 3.62 -1.29
N CYS A 276 -6.28 3.23 -0.98
CA CYS A 276 -5.15 4.15 -0.77
C CYS A 276 -4.83 5.00 -2.01
N THR A 277 -5.16 4.51 -3.20
CA THR A 277 -4.96 5.21 -4.49
C THR A 277 -6.22 5.87 -5.04
N LYS A 278 -7.31 5.95 -4.26
CA LYS A 278 -8.53 6.67 -4.64
C LYS A 278 -8.23 8.15 -4.91
N PRO A 279 -8.72 8.74 -6.04
CA PRO A 279 -8.66 10.18 -6.21
C PRO A 279 -9.43 10.89 -5.08
N GLY A 280 -8.74 11.71 -4.30
CA GLY A 280 -9.32 12.52 -3.22
C GLY A 280 -9.56 13.96 -3.63
N LEU A 281 -8.83 14.45 -4.65
CA LEU A 281 -8.93 15.78 -5.22
C LEU A 281 -8.98 15.70 -6.74
N ALA A 282 -9.95 16.35 -7.37
CA ALA A 282 -9.98 16.56 -8.80
C ALA A 282 -9.87 18.05 -9.13
N LEU A 283 -8.88 18.41 -9.95
CA LEU A 283 -8.66 19.75 -10.49
C LEU A 283 -9.28 19.81 -11.88
N VAL A 284 -10.38 20.56 -12.04
CA VAL A 284 -11.21 20.56 -13.26
C VAL A 284 -11.41 22.01 -13.75
N PRO A 285 -11.30 22.29 -15.06
CA PRO A 285 -11.51 23.65 -15.55
C PRO A 285 -12.93 24.14 -15.26
N ALA A 286 -13.08 25.42 -14.99
CA ALA A 286 -14.38 26.09 -14.95
C ALA A 286 -15.01 26.19 -16.35
N GLY A 287 -16.31 26.50 -16.44
CA GLY A 287 -17.05 26.67 -17.70
C GLY A 287 -17.65 25.38 -18.24
N ALA A 288 -18.24 25.46 -19.42
CA ALA A 288 -19.15 24.44 -19.98
C ALA A 288 -18.59 23.02 -20.05
N HIS A 289 -17.31 22.84 -20.40
CA HIS A 289 -16.70 21.51 -20.49
C HIS A 289 -16.45 20.89 -19.10
N GLY A 290 -16.01 21.71 -18.14
CA GLY A 290 -15.90 21.26 -16.76
C GLY A 290 -17.25 21.02 -16.09
N ASP A 291 -18.28 21.77 -16.45
CA ASP A 291 -19.66 21.54 -15.98
C ASP A 291 -20.19 20.21 -16.51
N ALA A 292 -19.96 19.92 -17.80
CA ALA A 292 -20.34 18.63 -18.39
C ALA A 292 -19.60 17.45 -17.72
N LEU A 293 -18.33 17.63 -17.33
CA LEU A 293 -17.59 16.62 -16.56
C LEU A 293 -18.20 16.41 -15.18
N ARG A 294 -18.45 17.51 -14.44
CA ARG A 294 -19.09 17.48 -13.12
C ARG A 294 -20.46 16.79 -13.20
N ASP A 295 -21.29 17.15 -14.15
CA ASP A 295 -22.64 16.61 -14.30
C ASP A 295 -22.61 15.11 -14.63
N ALA A 296 -21.66 14.65 -15.44
CA ALA A 296 -21.45 13.24 -15.73
C ALA A 296 -20.98 12.48 -14.47
N LEU A 297 -20.10 13.08 -13.66
CA LEU A 297 -19.64 12.52 -12.38
C LEU A 297 -20.81 12.38 -11.40
N LEU A 298 -21.55 13.48 -11.15
CA LEU A 298 -22.66 13.50 -10.21
C LEU A 298 -23.80 12.56 -10.65
N GLY A 299 -24.11 12.54 -11.95
CA GLY A 299 -25.11 11.64 -12.52
C GLY A 299 -24.76 10.16 -12.31
N THR A 300 -23.47 9.81 -12.34
CA THR A 300 -22.99 8.43 -12.16
C THR A 300 -23.10 7.96 -10.69
N VAL A 301 -22.88 8.83 -9.73
CA VAL A 301 -22.93 8.47 -8.30
C VAL A 301 -24.31 8.64 -7.67
N LYS A 302 -25.21 9.33 -8.34
CA LYS A 302 -26.55 9.62 -7.82
C LYS A 302 -27.32 8.37 -7.42
N GLY A 303 -27.80 8.35 -6.17
CA GLY A 303 -28.61 7.25 -5.62
C GLY A 303 -27.81 5.98 -5.29
N ARG A 304 -26.49 5.97 -5.46
CA ARG A 304 -25.66 4.83 -5.05
C ARG A 304 -25.38 4.88 -3.56
N ALA A 305 -25.41 3.72 -2.93
CA ALA A 305 -25.11 3.54 -1.52
C ALA A 305 -23.87 2.65 -1.34
N PHE A 306 -23.04 2.96 -0.35
CA PHE A 306 -21.72 2.35 -0.14
C PHE A 306 -21.59 1.91 1.32
N THR A 307 -21.14 0.67 1.57
CA THR A 307 -20.92 0.16 2.92
C THR A 307 -19.47 0.37 3.33
N LEU A 308 -19.26 1.05 4.46
CA LEU A 308 -17.92 1.26 5.02
C LEU A 308 -17.55 0.10 5.96
N LEU A 309 -16.25 -0.24 6.02
CA LEU A 309 -15.72 -1.42 6.69
C LEU A 309 -15.89 -1.41 8.21
N THR A 310 -15.67 -0.27 8.84
CA THR A 310 -15.66 -0.14 10.30
C THR A 310 -16.45 1.09 10.76
N ASP A 311 -16.91 1.06 12.02
CA ASP A 311 -17.57 2.23 12.62
C ASP A 311 -16.63 3.42 12.70
N LYS A 312 -15.35 3.20 13.00
CA LYS A 312 -14.33 4.25 13.02
C LYS A 312 -14.20 4.95 11.66
N ILE A 313 -14.18 4.19 10.55
CA ILE A 313 -14.15 4.76 9.20
C ILE A 313 -15.43 5.54 8.93
N ARG A 314 -16.59 5.00 9.29
CA ARG A 314 -17.89 5.65 9.12
C ARG A 314 -17.97 6.97 9.91
N GLU A 315 -17.52 6.99 11.15
CA GLU A 315 -17.49 8.18 11.99
C GLU A 315 -16.60 9.28 11.37
N ALA A 316 -15.37 8.94 11.01
CA ALA A 316 -14.45 9.89 10.36
C ALA A 316 -15.02 10.43 9.03
N TYR A 317 -15.66 9.56 8.22
CA TYR A 317 -16.33 9.96 6.99
C TYR A 317 -17.50 10.92 7.26
N THR A 318 -18.32 10.62 8.27
CA THR A 318 -19.49 11.44 8.64
C THR A 318 -19.05 12.81 9.15
N ASP A 319 -18.01 12.86 9.99
CA ASP A 319 -17.45 14.12 10.50
C ASP A 319 -16.93 15.00 9.36
N ALA A 320 -16.18 14.41 8.42
CA ALA A 320 -15.69 15.13 7.24
C ALA A 320 -16.83 15.67 6.35
N THR A 321 -17.91 14.88 6.20
CA THR A 321 -19.10 15.29 5.44
C THR A 321 -19.84 16.44 6.11
N HIS A 322 -19.98 16.42 7.44
CA HIS A 322 -20.60 17.52 8.20
C HIS A 322 -19.76 18.80 8.10
N GLN A 323 -18.45 18.71 8.27
CA GLN A 323 -17.54 19.87 8.10
C GLN A 323 -17.63 20.47 6.70
N ALA A 324 -17.78 19.63 5.67
CA ALA A 324 -17.98 20.12 4.30
C ALA A 324 -19.32 20.84 4.12
N ALA A 325 -20.40 20.34 4.75
CA ALA A 325 -21.71 20.96 4.73
C ALA A 325 -21.71 22.33 5.47
N ASP A 326 -21.05 22.41 6.64
CA ASP A 326 -20.94 23.63 7.42
C ASP A 326 -20.17 24.71 6.63
N ARG A 327 -19.05 24.35 5.97
CA ARG A 327 -18.32 25.28 5.08
C ARG A 327 -19.16 25.77 3.92
N ALA A 328 -19.96 24.90 3.30
CA ALA A 328 -20.86 25.29 2.23
C ALA A 328 -21.96 26.25 2.70
N ALA A 329 -22.48 26.05 3.93
CA ALA A 329 -23.46 26.94 4.55
C ALA A 329 -22.86 28.31 4.86
N ASP A 330 -21.64 28.38 5.41
CA ASP A 330 -20.93 29.65 5.69
C ASP A 330 -20.65 30.42 4.40
N GLN A 331 -20.21 29.72 3.33
CA GLN A 331 -19.98 30.35 2.03
C GLN A 331 -21.30 30.79 1.34
N ALA A 332 -22.42 30.08 1.58
CA ALA A 332 -23.74 30.46 1.08
C ALA A 332 -24.31 31.67 1.86
N ALA A 333 -24.01 31.82 3.13
CA ALA A 333 -24.38 32.99 3.93
C ALA A 333 -23.63 34.25 3.45
N ASP A 334 -22.38 34.10 2.99
CA ASP A 334 -21.59 35.19 2.38
C ASP A 334 -22.00 35.51 0.93
N ARG A 335 -22.65 34.57 0.26
CA ARG A 335 -23.13 34.72 -1.13
C ARG A 335 -24.64 34.57 -1.14
N ALA A 336 -25.37 35.65 -1.21
CA ALA A 336 -26.84 35.61 -1.38
C ALA A 336 -27.19 34.79 -2.62
N ALA A 337 -27.92 33.66 -2.39
CA ALA A 337 -28.62 32.77 -3.29
C ALA A 337 -27.80 31.87 -4.25
N ASP A 338 -28.22 30.62 -4.20
CA ASP A 338 -28.08 29.49 -5.14
C ASP A 338 -26.81 28.61 -5.03
N GLN A 339 -26.97 27.55 -4.27
CA GLN A 339 -26.83 26.15 -4.71
C GLN A 339 -26.81 25.21 -3.48
N ALA A 340 -27.90 24.47 -3.34
CA ALA A 340 -28.01 23.41 -2.33
C ALA A 340 -27.13 22.23 -2.72
N VAL A 341 -26.29 21.79 -1.77
CA VAL A 341 -25.68 20.45 -1.81
C VAL A 341 -26.83 19.43 -1.78
N ASP A 342 -26.94 18.60 -2.81
CA ASP A 342 -27.93 17.52 -2.86
C ASP A 342 -27.58 16.47 -1.80
N GLN A 343 -28.06 16.66 -0.59
CA GLN A 343 -28.04 15.67 0.49
C GLN A 343 -29.14 14.67 0.18
N GLY A 344 -28.77 13.58 -0.51
CA GLY A 344 -29.67 12.45 -0.75
C GLY A 344 -30.33 12.00 0.54
N ALA A 345 -31.65 12.03 0.55
CA ALA A 345 -32.53 11.78 1.68
C ALA A 345 -32.30 10.41 2.34
N GLY A 346 -32.36 10.40 3.66
CA GLY A 346 -32.48 9.23 4.51
C GLY A 346 -31.16 8.78 5.13
N ARG A 347 -31.05 8.84 6.46
CA ARG A 347 -29.99 8.19 7.21
C ARG A 347 -30.05 6.69 6.93
N PRO A 348 -29.15 6.09 6.15
CA PRO A 348 -29.12 4.65 5.97
C PRO A 348 -28.80 3.97 7.30
N ALA A 349 -29.43 2.83 7.55
CA ALA A 349 -29.10 2.03 8.73
C ALA A 349 -27.68 1.42 8.60
N GLY A 350 -26.98 1.31 9.72
CA GLY A 350 -25.65 0.67 9.77
C GLY A 350 -24.51 1.54 9.23
N ARG A 351 -23.59 0.91 8.48
CA ARG A 351 -22.37 1.53 7.94
C ARG A 351 -22.51 2.05 6.49
N THR A 352 -23.73 2.16 6.01
CA THR A 352 -24.02 2.61 4.63
C THR A 352 -23.99 4.14 4.54
N VAL A 353 -23.34 4.67 3.51
CA VAL A 353 -23.22 6.11 3.22
C VAL A 353 -23.48 6.38 1.74
N ALA A 354 -23.83 7.62 1.40
CA ALA A 354 -23.83 8.12 0.02
C ALA A 354 -22.43 8.62 -0.37
N ALA A 355 -22.16 8.77 -1.66
CA ALA A 355 -20.97 9.48 -2.12
C ALA A 355 -21.11 10.98 -1.86
N THR A 356 -20.00 11.62 -1.46
CA THR A 356 -19.91 13.06 -1.22
C THR A 356 -18.94 13.70 -2.22
N VAL A 357 -19.40 14.73 -2.92
CA VAL A 357 -18.57 15.57 -3.79
C VAL A 357 -18.64 17.01 -3.28
N VAL A 358 -17.49 17.54 -2.86
CA VAL A 358 -17.39 18.91 -2.34
C VAL A 358 -16.82 19.79 -3.45
N GLU A 359 -17.62 20.65 -4.03
CA GLU A 359 -17.17 21.58 -5.08
C GLU A 359 -16.64 22.88 -4.46
N VAL A 360 -15.42 23.27 -4.83
CA VAL A 360 -14.75 24.50 -4.38
C VAL A 360 -14.06 25.17 -5.56
N LYS A 361 -13.71 26.45 -5.43
CA LYS A 361 -12.77 27.07 -6.38
C LYS A 361 -11.33 26.63 -6.03
N ALA A 362 -10.52 26.41 -7.04
CA ALA A 362 -9.11 26.04 -6.81
C ALA A 362 -8.33 27.09 -6.01
N ALA A 363 -8.70 28.36 -6.13
CA ALA A 363 -8.14 29.44 -5.32
C ALA A 363 -8.56 29.43 -3.82
N GLU A 364 -9.57 28.64 -3.46
CA GLU A 364 -10.11 28.49 -2.10
C GLU A 364 -9.64 27.18 -1.44
N LEU A 365 -8.73 26.42 -2.08
CA LEU A 365 -8.14 25.23 -1.48
C LEU A 365 -7.36 25.56 -0.21
N THR A 366 -7.60 24.78 0.83
CA THR A 366 -6.92 24.88 2.13
C THR A 366 -6.28 23.56 2.49
N PRO A 367 -5.30 23.50 3.39
CA PRO A 367 -4.66 22.24 3.80
C PRO A 367 -5.66 21.16 4.26
N ASP A 368 -6.72 21.53 4.96
CA ASP A 368 -7.73 20.57 5.46
C ASP A 368 -8.56 19.94 4.33
N LEU A 369 -8.72 20.62 3.18
CA LEU A 369 -9.32 20.01 1.98
C LEU A 369 -8.37 19.04 1.26
N LEU A 370 -7.10 19.04 1.65
CA LEU A 370 -6.03 18.16 1.17
C LEU A 370 -5.71 17.05 2.17
N GLU A 371 -6.60 16.78 3.15
CA GLU A 371 -6.52 15.62 4.02
C GLU A 371 -7.29 14.43 3.43
N GLU A 372 -6.79 13.22 3.69
CA GLU A 372 -7.46 12.00 3.22
C GLU A 372 -8.76 11.75 3.98
N VAL A 373 -9.87 11.65 3.25
CA VAL A 373 -11.12 11.10 3.76
C VAL A 373 -11.33 9.71 3.20
N PHE A 374 -11.22 8.69 4.06
CA PHE A 374 -11.30 7.29 3.65
C PHE A 374 -12.77 6.87 3.49
N GLY A 375 -13.23 6.83 2.24
CA GLY A 375 -14.61 6.64 1.86
C GLY A 375 -14.90 7.25 0.48
N PRO A 376 -16.16 7.21 -0.01
CA PRO A 376 -16.54 7.74 -1.30
C PRO A 376 -16.68 9.28 -1.26
N TYR A 377 -15.56 9.96 -0.98
CA TYR A 377 -15.42 11.41 -0.81
C TYR A 377 -14.45 11.99 -1.83
N LEU A 378 -14.84 13.07 -2.50
CA LEU A 378 -14.03 13.76 -3.51
C LEU A 378 -14.16 15.28 -3.34
N VAL A 379 -13.04 15.98 -3.32
CA VAL A 379 -12.99 17.43 -3.50
C VAL A 379 -12.88 17.73 -5.01
N LEU A 380 -13.83 18.48 -5.56
CA LEU A 380 -13.83 18.94 -6.95
C LEU A 380 -13.44 20.41 -7.00
N ALA A 381 -12.18 20.71 -7.26
CA ALA A 381 -11.65 22.08 -7.29
C ALA A 381 -11.68 22.64 -8.72
N ARG A 382 -12.44 23.73 -8.89
CA ARG A 382 -12.64 24.40 -10.19
C ARG A 382 -11.61 25.50 -10.37
N TYR A 383 -10.87 25.46 -11.49
CA TYR A 383 -9.88 26.49 -11.82
C TYR A 383 -10.30 27.27 -13.09
N ASP A 384 -10.06 28.58 -13.09
CA ASP A 384 -10.38 29.48 -14.20
C ASP A 384 -9.21 29.69 -15.17
N SER A 385 -8.00 29.35 -14.74
CA SER A 385 -6.78 29.53 -15.53
C SER A 385 -5.72 28.48 -15.23
N THR A 386 -4.80 28.30 -16.18
CA THR A 386 -3.64 27.41 -15.97
C THR A 386 -2.73 27.89 -14.83
N ALA A 387 -2.73 29.18 -14.51
CA ALA A 387 -2.02 29.71 -13.35
C ALA A 387 -2.63 29.21 -12.01
N GLN A 388 -3.96 29.18 -11.92
CA GLN A 388 -4.65 28.61 -10.76
C GLN A 388 -4.43 27.09 -10.64
N LEU A 389 -4.44 26.38 -11.78
CA LEU A 389 -4.12 24.93 -11.80
C LEU A 389 -2.70 24.67 -11.26
N ARG A 390 -1.71 25.46 -11.71
CA ARG A 390 -0.32 25.38 -11.20
C ARG A 390 -0.27 25.62 -9.68
N ALA A 391 -0.88 26.72 -9.23
CA ALA A 391 -0.91 27.07 -7.82
C ALA A 391 -1.54 25.96 -6.97
N ALA A 392 -2.64 25.34 -7.43
CA ALA A 392 -3.28 24.21 -6.75
C ALA A 392 -2.37 22.97 -6.72
N VAL A 393 -1.67 22.67 -7.80
CA VAL A 393 -0.70 21.56 -7.86
C VAL A 393 0.49 21.81 -6.91
N ASP A 394 0.92 23.07 -6.77
CA ASP A 394 2.01 23.42 -5.85
C ASP A 394 1.65 23.29 -4.37
N MET A 395 0.36 23.30 -4.03
CA MET A 395 -0.12 23.06 -2.66
C MET A 395 -0.19 21.57 -2.28
N LEU A 396 -0.14 20.65 -3.26
CA LEU A 396 -0.36 19.23 -2.99
C LEU A 396 0.68 18.67 -2.03
N PRO A 397 0.27 17.90 -1.02
CA PRO A 397 1.19 17.10 -0.21
C PRO A 397 1.80 15.97 -1.03
N GLY A 398 2.78 15.28 -0.47
CA GLY A 398 3.26 14.02 -1.01
C GLY A 398 2.13 12.97 -1.04
N ALA A 399 2.06 12.19 -2.11
CA ALA A 399 0.98 11.24 -2.33
C ALA A 399 1.49 9.95 -3.02
N LEU A 400 0.68 8.90 -2.98
CA LEU A 400 0.98 7.65 -3.68
C LEU A 400 0.86 7.80 -5.19
N THR A 401 -0.17 8.53 -5.67
CA THR A 401 -0.40 8.71 -7.09
C THR A 401 -0.86 10.12 -7.43
N ALA A 402 -0.60 10.53 -8.66
CA ALA A 402 -1.35 11.60 -9.32
C ALA A 402 -1.76 11.15 -10.73
N THR A 403 -2.85 11.72 -11.22
CA THR A 403 -3.35 11.46 -12.56
C THR A 403 -3.42 12.75 -13.35
N VAL A 404 -3.03 12.69 -14.62
CA VAL A 404 -3.19 13.79 -15.58
C VAL A 404 -4.02 13.29 -16.76
N HIS A 405 -5.14 13.95 -17.02
CA HIS A 405 -5.89 13.85 -18.27
C HIS A 405 -5.55 15.03 -19.16
N ALA A 406 -4.96 14.74 -20.31
CA ALA A 406 -4.50 15.72 -21.28
C ALA A 406 -4.61 15.16 -22.70
N GLU A 407 -4.63 16.05 -23.69
CA GLU A 407 -4.49 15.69 -25.09
C GLU A 407 -3.01 15.71 -25.52
N SER A 408 -2.71 15.12 -26.68
CA SER A 408 -1.32 14.89 -27.12
C SER A 408 -0.51 16.17 -27.37
N ASP A 409 -1.18 17.26 -27.68
CA ASP A 409 -0.62 18.57 -28.03
C ASP A 409 -0.81 19.61 -26.92
N ASP A 410 -1.17 19.19 -25.74
CA ASP A 410 -1.45 20.06 -24.59
C ASP A 410 -0.15 20.56 -23.94
N GLU A 411 0.19 21.82 -24.17
CA GLU A 411 1.46 22.43 -23.71
C GLU A 411 1.68 22.35 -22.18
N ILE A 412 0.59 22.43 -21.40
CA ILE A 412 0.70 22.38 -19.93
C ILE A 412 0.96 20.96 -19.40
N ALA A 413 0.64 19.95 -20.18
CA ALA A 413 0.67 18.55 -19.72
C ALA A 413 2.08 18.09 -19.29
N ALA A 414 3.09 18.45 -20.06
CA ALA A 414 4.49 18.11 -19.72
C ALA A 414 4.98 18.83 -18.46
N GLU A 415 4.52 20.05 -18.22
CA GLU A 415 4.83 20.80 -17.00
C GLU A 415 4.15 20.17 -15.78
N LEU A 416 2.86 19.85 -15.87
CA LEU A 416 2.11 19.15 -14.81
C LEU A 416 2.76 17.82 -14.46
N ALA A 417 3.15 17.04 -15.48
CA ALA A 417 3.84 15.77 -15.26
C ALA A 417 5.15 15.95 -14.47
N ARG A 418 5.98 16.93 -14.84
CA ARG A 418 7.24 17.22 -14.12
C ARG A 418 6.99 17.64 -12.66
N THR A 419 6.03 18.55 -12.42
CA THR A 419 5.73 19.02 -11.07
C THR A 419 5.16 17.92 -10.20
N LEU A 420 4.24 17.12 -10.74
CA LEU A 420 3.62 16.01 -10.01
C LEU A 420 4.59 14.87 -9.74
N THR A 421 5.54 14.58 -10.65
CA THR A 421 6.57 13.54 -10.42
C THR A 421 7.39 13.79 -9.16
N ALA A 422 7.60 15.05 -8.77
CA ALA A 422 8.30 15.38 -7.52
C ALA A 422 7.46 15.11 -6.25
N ARG A 423 6.16 14.85 -6.39
CA ARG A 423 5.18 14.76 -5.29
C ARG A 423 4.55 13.37 -5.14
N VAL A 424 4.78 12.45 -6.09
CA VAL A 424 4.11 11.15 -6.11
C VAL A 424 5.07 10.01 -6.43
N GLY A 425 4.69 8.81 -6.04
CA GLY A 425 5.39 7.59 -6.45
C GLY A 425 4.96 7.05 -7.81
N ARG A 426 3.74 7.38 -8.26
CA ARG A 426 3.18 6.91 -9.54
C ARG A 426 2.40 8.02 -10.24
N LEU A 427 2.81 8.36 -11.45
CA LEU A 427 2.06 9.25 -12.33
C LEU A 427 1.22 8.41 -13.31
N VAL A 428 -0.10 8.67 -13.35
CA VAL A 428 -1.05 8.00 -14.25
C VAL A 428 -1.43 8.98 -15.37
N TRP A 429 -1.43 8.50 -16.62
CA TRP A 429 -1.75 9.30 -17.79
C TRP A 429 -3.01 8.81 -18.45
N ASN A 430 -3.99 9.69 -18.61
CA ASN A 430 -5.28 9.41 -19.25
C ASN A 430 -5.97 8.12 -18.75
N GLY A 431 -5.77 7.80 -17.46
CA GLY A 431 -6.31 6.63 -16.80
C GLY A 431 -6.88 6.97 -15.43
N TYR A 432 -7.16 5.94 -14.64
CA TYR A 432 -7.73 6.09 -13.31
C TYR A 432 -6.82 5.40 -12.28
N PRO A 433 -6.48 6.08 -11.16
CA PRO A 433 -5.40 5.63 -10.29
C PRO A 433 -5.80 4.50 -9.34
N THR A 434 -7.11 4.28 -9.13
CA THR A 434 -7.60 3.32 -8.12
C THR A 434 -7.20 1.89 -8.47
N GLY A 435 -6.46 1.29 -7.55
CA GLY A 435 -5.80 -0.01 -7.73
C GLY A 435 -4.34 0.11 -8.16
N VAL A 436 -3.58 -0.96 -7.91
CA VAL A 436 -2.16 -1.06 -8.23
C VAL A 436 -1.84 -2.45 -8.76
N SER A 437 -1.20 -2.51 -9.92
CA SER A 437 -0.75 -3.76 -10.51
C SER A 437 0.53 -4.26 -9.85
N VAL A 438 0.73 -5.57 -9.81
CA VAL A 438 2.00 -6.19 -9.40
C VAL A 438 2.86 -6.40 -10.65
N GLY A 439 4.11 -5.95 -10.60
CA GLY A 439 5.01 -6.08 -11.75
C GLY A 439 6.42 -5.58 -11.44
N TRP A 440 7.36 -5.83 -12.35
CA TRP A 440 8.77 -5.48 -12.18
C TRP A 440 9.01 -3.99 -12.08
N ALA A 441 8.32 -3.18 -12.90
CA ALA A 441 8.47 -1.73 -12.93
C ALA A 441 7.52 -1.00 -11.98
N GLN A 442 6.71 -1.72 -11.19
CA GLN A 442 5.76 -1.08 -10.30
C GLN A 442 6.45 -0.44 -9.11
N HIS A 443 6.05 0.79 -8.81
CA HIS A 443 6.36 1.50 -7.58
C HIS A 443 5.05 1.94 -6.90
N HIS A 444 4.87 1.55 -5.64
CA HIS A 444 3.77 1.96 -4.78
C HIS A 444 4.35 2.53 -3.50
N GLY A 445 4.44 3.81 -3.46
CA GLY A 445 5.08 4.64 -2.45
C GLY A 445 4.90 6.10 -2.82
N GLY A 446 5.68 6.99 -2.25
CA GLY A 446 5.64 8.42 -2.54
C GLY A 446 6.27 9.23 -1.41
N PRO A 447 6.40 10.56 -1.57
CA PRO A 447 6.85 11.41 -0.49
C PRO A 447 5.85 11.43 0.68
N TRP A 448 6.31 11.87 1.85
CA TRP A 448 5.45 12.10 3.02
C TRP A 448 4.28 13.07 2.67
N PRO A 449 3.02 12.78 3.11
CA PRO A 449 2.59 11.71 4.03
C PRO A 449 2.19 10.39 3.35
N GLY A 450 2.34 10.22 2.04
CA GLY A 450 1.99 8.99 1.34
C GLY A 450 2.77 7.77 1.87
N THR A 451 4.08 7.94 2.08
CA THR A 451 4.93 6.99 2.81
C THR A 451 5.98 7.72 3.65
N ASP A 452 6.61 7.01 4.57
CA ASP A 452 7.76 7.51 5.36
C ASP A 452 9.12 7.02 4.81
N THR A 453 9.12 6.37 3.66
CA THR A 453 10.28 5.70 3.07
C THR A 453 10.38 5.92 1.56
N VAL A 454 11.58 5.76 1.01
CA VAL A 454 11.82 5.77 -0.44
C VAL A 454 11.56 4.41 -1.11
N PHE A 455 11.26 3.38 -0.33
CA PHE A 455 11.00 2.04 -0.85
C PHE A 455 9.52 1.87 -1.25
N THR A 456 9.28 0.92 -2.15
CA THR A 456 7.93 0.53 -2.58
C THR A 456 7.34 -0.56 -1.68
N SER A 457 6.01 -0.57 -1.52
CA SER A 457 5.27 -1.68 -0.91
C SER A 457 4.80 -2.73 -1.93
N VAL A 458 4.76 -2.42 -3.23
CA VAL A 458 4.33 -3.32 -4.31
C VAL A 458 5.35 -3.31 -5.45
N GLY A 459 5.58 -4.48 -6.05
CA GLY A 459 6.53 -4.67 -7.14
C GLY A 459 7.81 -5.37 -6.70
N ALA A 460 8.66 -5.73 -7.64
CA ALA A 460 9.84 -6.57 -7.42
C ALA A 460 10.79 -6.00 -6.35
N THR A 461 10.97 -4.68 -6.35
CA THR A 461 11.92 -4.02 -5.43
C THR A 461 11.40 -3.87 -4.00
N ALA A 462 10.14 -4.27 -3.71
CA ALA A 462 9.61 -4.29 -2.35
C ALA A 462 10.42 -5.19 -1.38
N VAL A 463 11.06 -6.21 -1.92
CA VAL A 463 11.96 -7.11 -1.16
C VAL A 463 13.13 -6.35 -0.49
N ARG A 464 13.58 -5.24 -1.07
CA ARG A 464 14.72 -4.44 -0.58
C ARG A 464 14.50 -3.84 0.79
N ARG A 465 13.26 -3.61 1.20
CA ARG A 465 12.92 -3.10 2.54
C ARG A 465 13.44 -3.99 3.67
N PHE A 466 13.57 -5.27 3.42
CA PHE A 466 13.90 -6.29 4.42
C PHE A 466 15.31 -6.84 4.26
N LEU A 467 16.16 -6.11 3.54
CA LEU A 467 17.55 -6.46 3.27
C LEU A 467 18.50 -5.36 3.74
N ARG A 468 19.73 -5.73 4.04
CA ARG A 468 20.82 -4.80 4.33
C ARG A 468 22.10 -5.20 3.60
N PRO A 469 22.94 -4.25 3.20
CA PRO A 469 24.23 -4.57 2.58
C PRO A 469 25.23 -5.11 3.61
N VAL A 470 26.04 -6.06 3.14
CA VAL A 470 27.27 -6.49 3.84
C VAL A 470 28.40 -6.50 2.82
N ALA A 471 29.57 -6.02 3.22
CA ALA A 471 30.80 -6.13 2.46
C ALA A 471 31.76 -7.10 3.13
N TRP A 472 32.37 -7.97 2.33
CA TRP A 472 33.43 -8.90 2.73
C TRP A 472 34.74 -8.43 2.11
N GLN A 473 35.75 -8.20 2.95
CA GLN A 473 37.07 -7.79 2.52
C GLN A 473 38.08 -8.90 2.73
N SER A 474 38.72 -9.36 1.66
CA SER A 474 39.77 -10.38 1.68
C SER A 474 39.37 -11.68 2.39
N VAL A 475 38.08 -12.04 2.32
CA VAL A 475 37.55 -13.26 2.95
C VAL A 475 37.82 -14.46 2.06
N PRO A 476 38.33 -15.58 2.60
CA PRO A 476 38.56 -16.79 1.79
C PRO A 476 37.29 -17.34 1.15
N SER A 477 37.36 -17.82 -0.08
CA SER A 477 36.21 -18.26 -0.88
C SER A 477 35.30 -19.28 -0.14
N HIS A 478 35.87 -20.22 0.61
CA HIS A 478 35.10 -21.23 1.34
C HIS A 478 34.24 -20.67 2.50
N VAL A 479 34.49 -19.45 2.95
CA VAL A 479 33.73 -18.74 4.00
C VAL A 479 32.66 -17.85 3.40
N LEU A 480 32.80 -17.44 2.12
CA LEU A 480 31.86 -16.58 1.43
C LEU A 480 30.52 -17.28 1.18
N PRO A 481 29.39 -16.54 1.22
CA PRO A 481 28.16 -16.97 0.56
C PRO A 481 28.43 -17.44 -0.87
N GLU A 482 27.66 -18.41 -1.35
CA GLU A 482 27.92 -18.99 -2.68
C GLU A 482 27.80 -17.95 -3.79
N GLU A 483 26.88 -17.00 -3.65
CA GLU A 483 26.63 -15.93 -4.65
C GLU A 483 27.85 -14.99 -4.83
N LEU A 484 28.73 -14.92 -3.83
CA LEU A 484 29.95 -14.10 -3.85
C LEU A 484 31.18 -14.86 -4.32
N ARG A 485 31.11 -16.14 -4.62
CA ARG A 485 32.23 -16.92 -5.15
C ARG A 485 32.40 -16.71 -6.63
N ASP A 486 33.62 -16.78 -7.11
CA ASP A 486 33.94 -16.49 -8.52
C ASP A 486 33.27 -17.45 -9.49
N GLU A 487 33.17 -18.72 -9.09
CA GLU A 487 32.53 -19.80 -9.87
C GLU A 487 31.01 -19.76 -9.92
N TYR A 488 30.36 -18.88 -9.10
CA TYR A 488 28.91 -18.78 -9.07
C TYR A 488 28.36 -18.00 -10.26
N ASP A 489 27.36 -18.55 -10.93
CA ASP A 489 26.70 -17.94 -12.11
C ASP A 489 25.16 -17.91 -12.02
N GLY A 490 24.60 -18.23 -10.84
CA GLY A 490 23.16 -18.40 -10.66
C GLY A 490 22.35 -17.11 -10.46
N ALA A 491 22.96 -15.92 -10.48
CA ALA A 491 22.27 -14.63 -10.36
C ALA A 491 23.02 -13.53 -11.10
N PRO A 492 22.34 -12.42 -11.50
CA PRO A 492 23.03 -11.24 -12.02
C PRO A 492 24.02 -10.68 -11.00
N ARG A 493 25.23 -10.34 -11.45
CA ARG A 493 26.27 -9.79 -10.60
C ARG A 493 27.14 -8.80 -11.35
N ARG A 494 27.78 -7.89 -10.62
CA ARG A 494 28.78 -6.97 -11.17
C ARG A 494 30.17 -7.41 -10.71
N VAL A 495 31.04 -7.74 -11.66
CA VAL A 495 32.42 -8.17 -11.40
C VAL A 495 33.39 -7.18 -12.05
N ASP A 496 34.24 -6.58 -11.27
CA ASP A 496 35.22 -5.55 -11.70
C ASP A 496 34.58 -4.45 -12.57
N GLY A 497 33.40 -3.99 -12.14
CA GLY A 497 32.64 -2.96 -12.82
C GLY A 497 31.76 -3.45 -13.99
N VAL A 498 31.89 -4.70 -14.44
CA VAL A 498 31.14 -5.27 -15.57
C VAL A 498 29.93 -6.07 -15.07
N LEU A 499 28.72 -5.77 -15.59
CA LEU A 499 27.53 -6.53 -15.30
C LEU A 499 27.58 -7.88 -16.03
N GLN A 500 27.43 -8.96 -15.28
CA GLN A 500 27.34 -10.33 -15.77
C GLN A 500 25.92 -10.85 -15.50
N LEU A 501 25.32 -11.45 -16.51
CA LEU A 501 24.03 -12.14 -16.38
C LEU A 501 24.28 -13.66 -16.26
N PRO A 502 23.38 -14.40 -15.56
CA PRO A 502 23.47 -15.85 -15.50
C PRO A 502 23.47 -16.46 -16.89
N ASN A 503 24.21 -17.54 -17.07
CA ASN A 503 24.08 -18.36 -18.29
C ASN A 503 22.68 -18.97 -18.32
N SER A 504 21.91 -18.72 -19.39
CA SER A 504 20.53 -19.20 -19.59
C SER A 504 20.48 -20.72 -19.77
#